data_1b51a7104049231ff032df6423d6e32b
#
_entry.id   1b51a7104049231ff032df6423d6e32b
#
_cell.length_a   1.000
_cell.length_b   1.000
_cell.length_c   1.000
_cell.angle_alpha   90.00
_cell.angle_beta   90.00
_cell.angle_gamma   90.00
#
_symmetry.space_group_name_H-M   'P 1'
#
loop_
_entity.id
_entity.type
_entity.pdbx_description
1 polymer ?
#
loop_
_entity_poly.entity_id
_entity_poly.type
_entity_poly.pdbx_seq_one_letter_code
_entity_poly.pdbx_strand_id
1 'polypeptide(L)'
;DQIYEKERQNTLMIDILSHIVEFRNGESGQHVIHIRMLTELFLRRLVLKTNRYQLSPVDINLICIASALHDVGKIAIPGESLNKPGRCTEEEFAVMKEHTTIGSNMMEAEPIHGSEPLIKVARDICRWHHERWDGRGYPDGLRGDDIPISAQIVALADVYDALTSPRVYKPAFPHEKAIEMILGNQCGSFNPLLMEILQEVAPALPEQLQARDESRTAQLEMRSVAQEMHHYEELSASERTLQLLEHERMKYSFFAAMSQEIQFEYTVDPSIVTLNTWGANRLGLRETVMDPLHNDKVRAILQGESLDGLVEALRATTPSQPVVKYQCKIVLDGEARWCRIIARATWSADEPPRYTGAIGKAVDIHDSQMKLAALERLASHDTLTGLLNH
;
A
#
# COMPACT_ATOMS: atom_id res chain seq x y z
N ASP A 1 11.61 4.97 28.58
CA ASP A 1 10.83 5.94 27.76
C ASP A 1 11.17 5.84 26.26
N GLN A 2 12.44 5.93 25.82
CA GLN A 2 12.81 5.89 24.39
C GLN A 2 12.44 4.58 23.67
N ILE A 3 12.53 3.43 24.33
CA ILE A 3 12.17 2.11 23.77
C ILE A 3 10.64 2.05 23.55
N TYR A 4 9.87 2.48 24.51
CA TYR A 4 8.41 2.53 24.44
C TYR A 4 7.91 3.48 23.34
N GLU A 5 8.52 4.64 23.20
CA GLU A 5 8.23 5.59 22.12
C GLU A 5 8.56 5.00 20.73
N LYS A 6 9.69 4.30 20.60
CA LYS A 6 10.08 3.64 19.36
C LYS A 6 9.11 2.51 18.98
N GLU A 7 8.70 1.68 19.93
CA GLU A 7 7.71 0.62 19.70
C GLU A 7 6.35 1.20 19.29
N ARG A 8 5.93 2.28 19.94
CA ARG A 8 4.69 2.98 19.60
C ARG A 8 4.74 3.59 18.21
N GLN A 9 5.85 4.19 17.83
CA GLN A 9 6.05 4.75 16.47
C GLN A 9 6.04 3.65 15.41
N ASN A 10 6.70 2.52 15.65
CA ASN A 10 6.69 1.38 14.74
C ASN A 10 5.27 0.81 14.57
N THR A 11 4.51 0.66 15.65
CA THR A 11 3.13 0.18 15.59
C THR A 11 2.24 1.15 14.80
N LEU A 12 2.37 2.45 15.04
CA LEU A 12 1.63 3.47 14.31
C LEU A 12 1.96 3.45 12.80
N MET A 13 3.23 3.26 12.45
CA MET A 13 3.66 3.18 11.06
C MET A 13 3.06 1.95 10.37
N ILE A 14 3.05 0.80 11.04
CA ILE A 14 2.42 -0.43 10.54
C ILE A 14 0.92 -0.23 10.33
N ASP A 15 0.23 0.40 11.26
CA ASP A 15 -1.20 0.70 11.15
C ASP A 15 -1.48 1.61 9.95
N ILE A 16 -0.69 2.65 9.75
CA ILE A 16 -0.81 3.54 8.59
C ILE A 16 -0.60 2.79 7.27
N LEU A 17 0.44 1.96 7.18
CA LEU A 17 0.74 1.16 6.00
C LEU A 17 -0.41 0.23 5.64
N SER A 18 -0.93 -0.48 6.62
CA SER A 18 -2.04 -1.42 6.44
C SER A 18 -3.31 -0.71 5.98
N HIS A 19 -3.64 0.45 6.57
CA HIS A 19 -4.79 1.27 6.14
C HIS A 19 -4.67 1.77 4.70
N ILE A 20 -3.46 2.10 4.24
CA ILE A 20 -3.22 2.51 2.85
C ILE A 20 -3.53 1.38 1.88
N VAL A 21 -3.10 0.16 2.22
CA VAL A 21 -3.38 -1.03 1.39
C VAL A 21 -4.88 -1.30 1.33
N GLU A 22 -5.59 -1.23 2.46
CA GLU A 22 -7.03 -1.42 2.51
C GLU A 22 -7.81 -0.35 1.74
N PHE A 23 -7.41 0.91 1.88
CA PHE A 23 -8.02 2.00 1.12
C PHE A 23 -7.94 1.75 -0.39
N ARG A 24 -6.84 1.16 -0.88
CA ARG A 24 -6.68 0.76 -2.27
C ARG A 24 -7.64 -0.35 -2.68
N ASN A 25 -7.99 -1.24 -1.75
CA ASN A 25 -8.96 -2.33 -1.96
C ASN A 25 -10.41 -1.88 -1.83
N GLY A 26 -10.68 -0.61 -1.53
CA GLY A 26 -12.03 -0.11 -1.23
C GLY A 26 -12.58 -0.63 0.10
N GLU A 27 -11.72 -1.12 1.00
CA GLU A 27 -12.07 -1.56 2.34
C GLU A 27 -12.00 -0.39 3.34
N SER A 28 -12.75 -0.49 4.44
CA SER A 28 -13.04 0.67 5.31
C SER A 28 -11.94 1.03 6.33
N GLY A 29 -10.78 0.38 6.30
CA GLY A 29 -9.74 0.56 7.33
C GLY A 29 -10.12 -0.02 8.71
N GLN A 30 -11.34 -0.48 8.91
CA GLN A 30 -11.77 -1.19 10.13
C GLN A 30 -11.27 -2.64 10.15
N HIS A 31 -11.06 -3.22 8.98
CA HIS A 31 -10.59 -4.59 8.82
C HIS A 31 -9.28 -4.85 9.59
N VAL A 32 -8.25 -4.01 9.41
CA VAL A 32 -6.96 -4.15 10.14
C VAL A 32 -7.15 -4.19 11.65
N ILE A 33 -8.06 -3.36 12.16
CA ILE A 33 -8.33 -3.27 13.59
C ILE A 33 -9.02 -4.54 14.08
N HIS A 34 -10.01 -5.01 13.33
CA HIS A 34 -10.72 -6.24 13.63
C HIS A 34 -9.78 -7.43 13.59
N ILE A 35 -8.93 -7.55 12.56
CA ILE A 35 -7.93 -8.63 12.46
C ILE A 35 -7.01 -8.64 13.68
N ARG A 36 -6.45 -7.49 14.07
CA ARG A 36 -5.58 -7.39 15.25
C ARG A 36 -6.29 -7.83 16.53
N MET A 37 -7.52 -7.34 16.73
CA MET A 37 -8.30 -7.67 17.92
C MET A 37 -8.70 -9.14 17.97
N LEU A 38 -9.19 -9.69 16.87
CA LEU A 38 -9.53 -11.11 16.76
C LEU A 38 -8.30 -12.00 16.99
N THR A 39 -7.16 -11.62 16.39
CA THR A 39 -5.88 -12.30 16.57
C THR A 39 -5.48 -12.32 18.04
N GLU A 40 -5.56 -11.18 18.74
CA GLU A 40 -5.24 -11.09 20.18
C GLU A 40 -6.17 -11.96 21.00
N LEU A 41 -7.47 -11.92 20.75
CA LEU A 41 -8.46 -12.70 21.49
C LEU A 41 -8.22 -14.21 21.31
N PHE A 42 -8.01 -14.66 20.09
CA PHE A 42 -7.73 -16.06 19.81
C PHE A 42 -6.40 -16.52 20.43
N LEU A 43 -5.34 -15.71 20.36
CA LEU A 43 -4.05 -16.01 20.99
C LEU A 43 -4.16 -16.11 22.51
N ARG A 44 -4.80 -15.12 23.16
CA ARG A 44 -5.00 -15.14 24.59
C ARG A 44 -5.77 -16.37 25.04
N ARG A 45 -6.78 -16.79 24.29
CA ARG A 45 -7.53 -18.00 24.58
C ARG A 45 -6.72 -19.27 24.33
N LEU A 46 -5.90 -19.29 23.26
CA LEU A 46 -5.04 -20.41 22.91
C LEU A 46 -4.04 -20.74 24.02
N VAL A 47 -3.34 -19.73 24.55
CA VAL A 47 -2.32 -19.94 25.60
C VAL A 47 -2.93 -20.38 26.93
N LEU A 48 -4.20 -20.06 27.20
CA LEU A 48 -4.92 -20.57 28.36
C LEU A 48 -5.36 -22.03 28.17
N LYS A 49 -5.54 -22.47 26.93
CA LYS A 49 -6.03 -23.82 26.61
C LYS A 49 -4.90 -24.83 26.42
N THR A 50 -3.74 -24.41 25.93
CA THR A 50 -2.63 -25.31 25.64
C THR A 50 -1.27 -24.63 25.68
N ASN A 51 -0.24 -25.40 26.09
CA ASN A 51 1.16 -24.99 26.03
C ASN A 51 1.87 -25.47 24.76
N ARG A 52 1.15 -26.05 23.80
CA ARG A 52 1.72 -26.70 22.61
C ARG A 52 2.63 -25.77 21.81
N TYR A 53 2.26 -24.50 21.67
CA TYR A 53 2.94 -23.53 20.82
C TYR A 53 3.95 -22.65 21.58
N GLN A 54 4.08 -22.81 22.89
CA GLN A 54 5.04 -22.11 23.77
C GLN A 54 5.12 -20.58 23.55
N LEU A 55 3.97 -19.94 23.32
CA LEU A 55 3.88 -18.51 23.02
C LEU A 55 4.07 -17.69 24.30
N SER A 56 5.09 -16.83 24.29
CA SER A 56 5.29 -15.81 25.33
C SER A 56 4.38 -14.59 25.11
N PRO A 57 4.20 -13.72 26.12
CA PRO A 57 3.50 -12.44 25.94
C PRO A 57 4.13 -11.56 24.83
N VAL A 58 5.44 -11.67 24.62
CA VAL A 58 6.15 -10.95 23.55
C VAL A 58 5.74 -11.52 22.19
N ASP A 59 5.69 -12.85 22.05
CA ASP A 59 5.25 -13.49 20.78
C ASP A 59 3.81 -13.13 20.44
N ILE A 60 2.91 -13.11 21.43
CA ILE A 60 1.53 -12.67 21.26
C ILE A 60 1.48 -11.25 20.73
N ASN A 61 2.23 -10.32 21.33
CA ASN A 61 2.26 -8.93 20.88
C ASN A 61 2.83 -8.79 19.46
N LEU A 62 3.91 -9.52 19.14
CA LEU A 62 4.49 -9.53 17.79
C LEU A 62 3.50 -10.04 16.74
N ILE A 63 2.77 -11.13 17.03
CA ILE A 63 1.77 -11.68 16.11
C ILE A 63 0.62 -10.70 15.92
N CYS A 64 0.15 -10.05 16.99
CA CYS A 64 -0.91 -9.04 16.90
C CYS A 64 -0.49 -7.83 16.06
N ILE A 65 0.75 -7.35 16.20
CA ILE A 65 1.27 -6.25 15.38
C ILE A 65 1.43 -6.70 13.91
N ALA A 66 2.03 -7.86 13.70
CA ALA A 66 2.29 -8.40 12.37
C ALA A 66 1.02 -8.76 11.59
N SER A 67 -0.08 -9.10 12.29
CA SER A 67 -1.37 -9.44 11.64
C SER A 67 -1.92 -8.33 10.76
N ALA A 68 -1.62 -7.07 11.10
CA ALA A 68 -1.99 -5.92 10.30
C ALA A 68 -1.37 -5.93 8.89
N LEU A 69 -0.24 -6.62 8.70
CA LEU A 69 0.51 -6.66 7.44
C LEU A 69 0.14 -7.83 6.52
N HIS A 70 -0.80 -8.72 6.92
CA HIS A 70 -1.09 -9.96 6.18
C HIS A 70 -1.33 -9.73 4.68
N ASP A 71 -1.99 -8.66 4.35
CA ASP A 71 -2.42 -8.27 3.00
C ASP A 71 -1.53 -7.21 2.31
N VAL A 72 -0.38 -6.86 2.90
CA VAL A 72 0.50 -5.80 2.35
C VAL A 72 0.90 -6.01 0.90
N GLY A 73 1.03 -7.27 0.47
CA GLY A 73 1.35 -7.62 -0.92
C GLY A 73 0.29 -7.24 -1.95
N LYS A 74 -0.95 -6.96 -1.54
CA LYS A 74 -2.01 -6.44 -2.41
C LYS A 74 -1.64 -5.10 -3.07
N ILE A 75 -0.65 -4.38 -2.51
CA ILE A 75 -0.15 -3.14 -3.11
C ILE A 75 0.39 -3.33 -4.54
N ALA A 76 0.91 -4.50 -4.85
CA ALA A 76 1.46 -4.81 -6.17
C ALA A 76 0.45 -5.50 -7.12
N ILE A 77 -0.74 -5.87 -6.63
CA ILE A 77 -1.77 -6.47 -7.47
C ILE A 77 -2.41 -5.41 -8.39
N PRO A 78 -2.62 -5.70 -9.68
CA PRO A 78 -3.28 -4.76 -10.59
C PRO A 78 -4.67 -4.36 -10.10
N GLY A 79 -4.97 -3.06 -10.14
CA GLY A 79 -6.26 -2.51 -9.65
C GLY A 79 -7.49 -3.08 -10.36
N GLU A 80 -7.35 -3.47 -11.62
CA GLU A 80 -8.42 -4.11 -12.40
C GLU A 80 -8.82 -5.47 -11.84
N SER A 81 -7.84 -6.26 -11.37
CA SER A 81 -8.10 -7.55 -10.72
C SER A 81 -8.57 -7.37 -9.28
N LEU A 82 -7.96 -6.42 -8.56
CA LEU A 82 -8.21 -6.17 -7.14
C LEU A 82 -9.63 -5.65 -6.87
N ASN A 83 -10.10 -4.71 -7.70
CA ASN A 83 -11.40 -4.02 -7.51
C ASN A 83 -12.47 -4.49 -8.50
N LYS A 84 -12.30 -5.66 -9.10
CA LYS A 84 -13.27 -6.20 -10.05
C LYS A 84 -14.62 -6.45 -9.39
N PRO A 85 -15.72 -5.90 -9.91
CA PRO A 85 -17.05 -6.25 -9.43
C PRO A 85 -17.40 -7.68 -9.85
N GLY A 86 -17.50 -8.59 -8.89
CA GLY A 86 -17.91 -9.98 -9.11
C GLY A 86 -16.78 -11.01 -8.86
N ARG A 87 -16.96 -12.21 -9.40
CA ARG A 87 -15.99 -13.30 -9.22
C ARG A 87 -14.81 -13.13 -10.18
N CYS A 88 -13.60 -13.38 -9.68
CA CYS A 88 -12.40 -13.48 -10.50
C CYS A 88 -12.47 -14.69 -11.43
N THR A 89 -11.88 -14.57 -12.63
CA THR A 89 -11.55 -15.74 -13.45
C THR A 89 -10.44 -16.56 -12.80
N GLU A 90 -10.12 -17.74 -13.33
CA GLU A 90 -9.02 -18.55 -12.80
C GLU A 90 -7.67 -17.84 -12.92
N GLU A 91 -7.44 -17.11 -14.03
CA GLU A 91 -6.24 -16.32 -14.28
C GLU A 91 -6.14 -15.13 -13.32
N GLU A 92 -7.23 -14.39 -13.15
CA GLU A 92 -7.28 -13.26 -12.22
C GLU A 92 -7.10 -13.73 -10.77
N PHE A 93 -7.68 -14.88 -10.42
CA PHE A 93 -7.47 -15.46 -9.10
C PHE A 93 -6.03 -15.95 -8.90
N ALA A 94 -5.37 -16.44 -9.96
CA ALA A 94 -3.95 -16.78 -9.90
C ALA A 94 -3.10 -15.53 -9.59
N VAL A 95 -3.36 -14.40 -10.27
CA VAL A 95 -2.71 -13.11 -9.98
C VAL A 95 -3.04 -12.64 -8.56
N MET A 96 -4.30 -12.76 -8.12
CA MET A 96 -4.69 -12.37 -6.77
C MET A 96 -3.92 -13.15 -5.69
N LYS A 97 -3.67 -14.44 -5.88
CA LYS A 97 -2.91 -15.26 -4.94
C LYS A 97 -1.46 -14.80 -4.76
N GLU A 98 -0.90 -14.10 -5.73
CA GLU A 98 0.49 -13.61 -5.66
C GLU A 98 0.73 -12.61 -4.52
N HIS A 99 -0.34 -11.96 -3.97
CA HIS A 99 -0.16 -11.04 -2.85
C HIS A 99 0.53 -11.71 -1.66
N THR A 100 0.33 -13.01 -1.43
CA THR A 100 0.97 -13.76 -0.33
C THR A 100 2.48 -13.85 -0.50
N THR A 101 2.94 -14.22 -1.69
CA THR A 101 4.36 -14.32 -2.02
C THR A 101 5.02 -12.94 -2.16
N ILE A 102 4.32 -11.98 -2.75
CA ILE A 102 4.79 -10.60 -2.85
C ILE A 102 4.98 -10.00 -1.46
N GLY A 103 3.97 -10.10 -0.58
CA GLY A 103 4.06 -9.59 0.79
C GLY A 103 5.20 -10.23 1.57
N SER A 104 5.36 -11.55 1.48
CA SER A 104 6.48 -12.28 2.07
C SER A 104 7.84 -11.77 1.55
N ASN A 105 7.99 -11.63 0.23
CA ASN A 105 9.23 -11.15 -0.39
C ASN A 105 9.55 -9.70 0.00
N MET A 106 8.55 -8.85 0.19
CA MET A 106 8.74 -7.48 0.68
C MET A 106 9.36 -7.46 2.08
N MET A 107 9.00 -8.43 2.95
CA MET A 107 9.61 -8.58 4.28
C MET A 107 11.04 -9.10 4.23
N GLU A 108 11.42 -9.83 3.19
CA GLU A 108 12.78 -10.39 3.01
C GLU A 108 13.75 -9.44 2.30
N ALA A 109 13.26 -8.41 1.62
CA ALA A 109 14.05 -7.56 0.72
C ALA A 109 15.15 -6.73 1.42
N GLU A 110 15.10 -6.60 2.75
CA GLU A 110 16.08 -5.84 3.54
C GLU A 110 17.02 -6.78 4.32
N PRO A 111 18.29 -6.99 3.88
CA PRO A 111 19.22 -7.90 4.54
C PRO A 111 19.53 -7.56 6.01
N ILE A 112 19.37 -6.28 6.38
CA ILE A 112 19.69 -5.77 7.73
C ILE A 112 18.53 -6.04 8.71
N HIS A 113 17.29 -6.05 8.24
CA HIS A 113 16.09 -6.18 9.09
C HIS A 113 15.41 -7.55 9.03
N GLY A 114 15.73 -8.39 8.04
CA GLY A 114 15.12 -9.73 7.88
C GLY A 114 15.35 -10.70 9.05
N SER A 115 16.26 -10.39 9.96
CA SER A 115 16.52 -11.17 11.20
C SER A 115 15.65 -10.74 12.38
N GLU A 116 14.97 -9.59 12.30
CA GLU A 116 14.12 -9.09 13.38
C GLU A 116 12.89 -9.98 13.60
N PRO A 117 12.53 -10.32 14.86
CA PRO A 117 11.42 -11.23 15.17
C PRO A 117 10.09 -10.79 14.55
N LEU A 118 9.78 -9.50 14.55
CA LEU A 118 8.57 -8.94 13.95
C LEU A 118 8.50 -9.20 12.44
N ILE A 119 9.60 -9.00 11.74
CA ILE A 119 9.69 -9.19 10.28
C ILE A 119 9.51 -10.68 9.91
N LYS A 120 10.09 -11.59 10.70
CA LYS A 120 9.89 -13.04 10.49
C LYS A 120 8.43 -13.43 10.66
N VAL A 121 7.79 -12.97 11.72
CA VAL A 121 6.36 -13.25 11.96
C VAL A 121 5.48 -12.63 10.88
N ALA A 122 5.75 -11.39 10.46
CA ALA A 122 5.03 -10.73 9.39
C ALA A 122 5.19 -11.47 8.05
N ARG A 123 6.42 -11.91 7.71
CA ARG A 123 6.69 -12.74 6.55
C ARG A 123 5.85 -14.01 6.53
N ASP A 124 5.86 -14.75 7.64
CA ASP A 124 5.14 -16.02 7.77
C ASP A 124 3.63 -15.81 7.65
N ILE A 125 3.10 -14.74 8.25
CA ILE A 125 1.69 -14.37 8.13
C ILE A 125 1.36 -13.99 6.69
N CYS A 126 2.12 -13.08 6.04
CA CYS A 126 1.89 -12.69 4.65
C CYS A 126 1.85 -13.91 3.73
N ARG A 127 2.82 -14.82 3.89
CA ARG A 127 2.94 -15.97 2.99
C ARG A 127 1.85 -17.00 3.18
N TRP A 128 1.47 -17.31 4.44
CA TRP A 128 0.72 -18.52 4.75
C TRP A 128 -0.67 -18.31 5.37
N HIS A 129 -1.18 -17.08 5.49
CA HIS A 129 -2.53 -16.85 6.03
C HIS A 129 -3.66 -17.41 5.13
N HIS A 130 -3.37 -17.80 3.90
CA HIS A 130 -4.30 -18.49 3.00
C HIS A 130 -4.03 -19.99 2.88
N GLU A 131 -3.08 -20.52 3.66
CA GLU A 131 -2.95 -21.96 3.79
C GLU A 131 -4.13 -22.57 4.57
N ARG A 132 -4.41 -23.84 4.30
CA ARG A 132 -5.53 -24.55 4.93
C ARG A 132 -5.04 -25.77 5.67
N TRP A 133 -5.65 -26.07 6.78
CA TRP A 133 -5.29 -27.21 7.61
C TRP A 133 -5.23 -28.54 6.83
N ASP A 134 -6.06 -28.70 5.81
CA ASP A 134 -6.13 -29.87 4.94
C ASP A 134 -5.11 -29.88 3.80
N GLY A 135 -4.26 -28.87 3.67
CA GLY A 135 -3.24 -28.73 2.63
C GLY A 135 -3.77 -28.29 1.26
N ARG A 136 -5.03 -27.81 1.19
CA ARG A 136 -5.63 -27.28 -0.04
C ARG A 136 -5.56 -25.74 -0.13
N GLY A 137 -4.70 -25.14 0.67
CA GLY A 137 -4.42 -23.72 0.66
C GLY A 137 -3.40 -23.30 -0.40
N TYR A 138 -2.90 -22.10 -0.28
CA TYR A 138 -1.85 -21.52 -1.12
C TYR A 138 -0.98 -20.58 -0.30
N PRO A 139 0.29 -20.29 -0.72
CA PRO A 139 0.93 -20.61 -2.00
C PRO A 139 1.62 -21.98 -2.02
N ASP A 140 2.00 -22.55 -0.88
CA ASP A 140 2.90 -23.70 -0.78
C ASP A 140 2.17 -25.03 -0.52
N GLY A 141 0.88 -25.00 -0.18
CA GLY A 141 0.06 -26.18 0.15
C GLY A 141 0.47 -26.84 1.47
N LEU A 142 0.90 -26.05 2.45
CA LEU A 142 1.27 -26.53 3.78
C LEU A 142 0.07 -27.18 4.49
N ARG A 143 0.36 -28.17 5.35
CA ARG A 143 -0.69 -28.94 6.01
C ARG A 143 -0.49 -29.03 7.52
N GLY A 144 -1.57 -28.90 8.26
CA GLY A 144 -1.55 -29.10 9.70
C GLY A 144 -0.60 -28.14 10.40
N ASP A 145 0.28 -28.67 11.24
CA ASP A 145 1.24 -27.87 12.02
C ASP A 145 2.45 -27.37 11.22
N ASP A 146 2.60 -27.76 9.96
CA ASP A 146 3.59 -27.15 9.06
C ASP A 146 3.24 -25.66 8.79
N ILE A 147 1.96 -25.30 8.96
CA ILE A 147 1.51 -23.91 8.89
C ILE A 147 1.86 -23.23 10.23
N PRO A 148 2.63 -22.13 10.26
CA PRO A 148 2.89 -21.40 11.50
C PRO A 148 1.60 -21.00 12.21
N ILE A 149 1.56 -21.15 13.54
CA ILE A 149 0.36 -20.82 14.33
C ILE A 149 -0.09 -19.37 14.15
N SER A 150 0.85 -18.44 13.94
CA SER A 150 0.57 -17.04 13.62
C SER A 150 -0.29 -16.90 12.36
N ALA A 151 0.07 -17.61 11.28
CA ALA A 151 -0.69 -17.62 10.03
C ALA A 151 -2.05 -18.30 10.18
N GLN A 152 -2.12 -19.42 10.93
CA GLN A 152 -3.39 -20.12 11.19
C GLN A 152 -4.42 -19.23 11.91
N ILE A 153 -3.98 -18.48 12.90
CA ILE A 153 -4.84 -17.58 13.70
C ILE A 153 -5.30 -16.41 12.86
N VAL A 154 -4.40 -15.79 12.09
CA VAL A 154 -4.75 -14.66 11.21
C VAL A 154 -5.70 -15.12 10.11
N ALA A 155 -5.51 -16.33 9.53
CA ALA A 155 -6.45 -16.91 8.57
C ALA A 155 -7.87 -17.05 9.14
N LEU A 156 -8.01 -17.48 10.39
CA LEU A 156 -9.32 -17.58 11.05
C LEU A 156 -9.93 -16.20 11.30
N ALA A 157 -9.13 -15.24 11.75
CA ALA A 157 -9.54 -13.86 11.99
C ALA A 157 -10.03 -13.19 10.69
N ASP A 158 -9.25 -13.33 9.60
CA ASP A 158 -9.58 -12.78 8.29
C ASP A 158 -10.88 -13.35 7.74
N VAL A 159 -11.05 -14.67 7.78
CA VAL A 159 -12.29 -15.30 7.30
C VAL A 159 -13.50 -14.86 8.12
N TYR A 160 -13.38 -14.74 9.45
CA TYR A 160 -14.48 -14.28 10.27
C TYR A 160 -14.85 -12.82 9.93
N ASP A 161 -13.87 -11.93 9.86
CA ASP A 161 -14.13 -10.53 9.52
C ASP A 161 -14.67 -10.40 8.09
N ALA A 162 -14.13 -11.14 7.11
CA ALA A 162 -14.62 -11.14 5.74
C ALA A 162 -16.08 -11.60 5.60
N LEU A 163 -16.60 -12.38 6.54
CA LEU A 163 -18.00 -12.80 6.57
C LEU A 163 -18.90 -11.78 7.28
N THR A 164 -18.40 -11.15 8.34
CA THR A 164 -19.20 -10.28 9.23
C THR A 164 -19.09 -8.79 8.92
N SER A 165 -18.10 -8.39 8.11
CA SER A 165 -17.97 -7.00 7.65
C SER A 165 -18.65 -6.76 6.31
N PRO A 166 -19.32 -5.62 6.10
CA PRO A 166 -19.92 -5.28 4.81
C PRO A 166 -18.81 -4.98 3.80
N ARG A 167 -18.91 -5.56 2.59
CA ARG A 167 -18.01 -5.28 1.46
C ARG A 167 -18.79 -4.65 0.31
N VAL A 168 -18.10 -3.92 -0.56
CA VAL A 168 -18.72 -3.16 -1.67
C VAL A 168 -19.71 -3.98 -2.48
N TYR A 169 -19.50 -5.30 -2.59
CA TYR A 169 -20.31 -6.20 -3.42
C TYR A 169 -21.06 -7.27 -2.63
N LYS A 170 -20.99 -7.24 -1.28
CA LYS A 170 -21.61 -8.29 -0.46
C LYS A 170 -22.04 -7.73 0.90
N PRO A 171 -23.33 -7.86 1.28
CA PRO A 171 -23.76 -7.56 2.64
C PRO A 171 -23.09 -8.52 3.64
N ALA A 172 -22.89 -8.03 4.87
CA ALA A 172 -22.40 -8.83 5.98
C ALA A 172 -23.37 -9.98 6.29
N PHE A 173 -22.84 -11.14 6.61
CA PHE A 173 -23.62 -12.21 7.20
C PHE A 173 -23.85 -11.93 8.69
N PRO A 174 -25.02 -12.33 9.24
CA PRO A 174 -25.21 -12.36 10.68
C PRO A 174 -24.12 -13.20 11.37
N HIS A 175 -23.76 -12.80 12.59
CA HIS A 175 -22.71 -13.46 13.36
C HIS A 175 -22.89 -14.98 13.45
N GLU A 176 -24.10 -15.42 13.82
CA GLU A 176 -24.43 -16.85 13.98
C GLU A 176 -24.22 -17.61 12.68
N LYS A 177 -24.58 -16.98 11.55
CA LYS A 177 -24.39 -17.59 10.23
C LYS A 177 -22.91 -17.69 9.85
N ALA A 178 -22.11 -16.67 10.15
CA ALA A 178 -20.67 -16.69 9.93
C ALA A 178 -20.01 -17.83 10.74
N ILE A 179 -20.35 -17.96 12.01
CA ILE A 179 -19.84 -19.05 12.88
C ILE A 179 -20.27 -20.43 12.31
N GLU A 180 -21.55 -20.61 11.94
CA GLU A 180 -22.02 -21.85 11.32
C GLU A 180 -21.22 -22.21 10.06
N MET A 181 -20.95 -21.23 9.19
CA MET A 181 -20.20 -21.46 7.94
C MET A 181 -18.76 -21.87 8.20
N ILE A 182 -18.09 -21.23 9.16
CA ILE A 182 -16.70 -21.53 9.53
C ILE A 182 -16.64 -22.93 10.14
N LEU A 183 -17.48 -23.23 11.14
CA LEU A 183 -17.53 -24.52 11.80
C LEU A 183 -17.93 -25.65 10.85
N GLY A 184 -18.75 -25.35 9.85
CA GLY A 184 -19.14 -26.28 8.78
C GLY A 184 -18.10 -26.45 7.66
N ASN A 185 -16.88 -25.91 7.81
CA ASN A 185 -15.80 -25.94 6.80
C ASN A 185 -16.21 -25.37 5.42
N GLN A 186 -17.22 -24.49 5.35
CA GLN A 186 -17.64 -23.88 4.08
C GLN A 186 -16.65 -22.82 3.59
N CYS A 187 -15.82 -22.29 4.49
CA CYS A 187 -14.85 -21.22 4.21
C CYS A 187 -13.39 -21.73 4.20
N GLY A 188 -13.18 -23.03 4.26
CA GLY A 188 -11.87 -23.66 4.37
C GLY A 188 -11.79 -24.58 5.56
N SER A 189 -10.66 -25.30 5.67
CA SER A 189 -10.37 -26.19 6.79
C SER A 189 -9.39 -25.48 7.73
N PHE A 190 -9.72 -25.41 9.00
CA PHE A 190 -8.91 -24.78 10.06
C PHE A 190 -8.44 -25.81 11.08
N ASN A 191 -7.45 -25.43 11.89
CA ASN A 191 -6.97 -26.22 13.01
C ASN A 191 -8.13 -26.55 13.96
N PRO A 192 -8.38 -27.84 14.29
CA PRO A 192 -9.46 -28.23 15.20
C PRO A 192 -9.44 -27.50 16.54
N LEU A 193 -8.25 -27.23 17.09
CA LEU A 193 -8.09 -26.49 18.34
C LEU A 193 -8.56 -25.02 18.20
N LEU A 194 -8.29 -24.40 17.06
CA LEU A 194 -8.79 -23.05 16.80
C LEU A 194 -10.30 -23.02 16.60
N MET A 195 -10.88 -24.10 16.06
CA MET A 195 -12.34 -24.23 15.93
C MET A 195 -13.03 -24.34 17.31
N GLU A 196 -12.42 -25.09 18.25
CA GLU A 196 -12.89 -25.11 19.63
C GLU A 196 -12.79 -23.74 20.30
N ILE A 197 -11.68 -23.02 20.09
CA ILE A 197 -11.48 -21.66 20.61
C ILE A 197 -12.53 -20.70 20.03
N LEU A 198 -12.78 -20.78 18.72
CA LEU A 198 -13.82 -19.97 18.09
C LEU A 198 -15.20 -20.19 18.72
N GLN A 199 -15.58 -21.45 19.00
CA GLN A 199 -16.86 -21.75 19.66
C GLN A 199 -16.94 -21.15 21.06
N GLU A 200 -15.83 -21.17 21.82
CA GLU A 200 -15.78 -20.62 23.17
C GLU A 200 -15.91 -19.09 23.19
N VAL A 201 -15.30 -18.39 22.22
CA VAL A 201 -15.28 -16.92 22.19
C VAL A 201 -16.43 -16.32 21.38
N ALA A 202 -17.08 -17.12 20.50
CA ALA A 202 -18.12 -16.66 19.62
C ALA A 202 -19.20 -15.81 20.30
N PRO A 203 -19.74 -16.17 21.48
CA PRO A 203 -20.80 -15.37 22.11
C PRO A 203 -20.40 -13.93 22.45
N ALA A 204 -19.12 -13.67 22.67
CA ALA A 204 -18.59 -12.35 23.04
C ALA A 204 -18.08 -11.52 21.85
N LEU A 205 -17.89 -12.13 20.67
CA LEU A 205 -17.28 -11.46 19.52
C LEU A 205 -18.03 -10.20 19.06
N PRO A 206 -19.36 -10.22 18.87
CA PRO A 206 -20.08 -9.05 18.37
C PRO A 206 -19.97 -7.84 19.30
N GLU A 207 -20.13 -8.07 20.60
CA GLU A 207 -20.05 -7.01 21.64
C GLU A 207 -18.63 -6.43 21.71
N GLN A 208 -17.60 -7.27 21.63
CA GLN A 208 -16.21 -6.81 21.70
C GLN A 208 -15.80 -6.02 20.46
N LEU A 209 -16.25 -6.41 19.26
CA LEU A 209 -16.01 -5.65 18.03
C LEU A 209 -16.71 -4.30 18.09
N GLN A 210 -17.98 -4.27 18.46
CA GLN A 210 -18.76 -3.04 18.56
C GLN A 210 -18.18 -2.07 19.61
N ALA A 211 -17.84 -2.56 20.79
CA ALA A 211 -17.23 -1.74 21.86
C ALA A 211 -15.90 -1.12 21.42
N ARG A 212 -15.13 -1.82 20.57
CA ARG A 212 -13.87 -1.30 20.04
C ARG A 212 -14.08 -0.21 19.00
N ASP A 213 -15.07 -0.38 18.12
CA ASP A 213 -15.44 0.61 17.10
C ASP A 213 -15.95 1.89 17.76
N GLU A 214 -16.83 1.78 18.75
CA GLU A 214 -17.36 2.93 19.50
C GLU A 214 -16.27 3.64 20.32
N SER A 215 -15.40 2.88 21.00
CA SER A 215 -14.27 3.43 21.76
C SER A 215 -13.28 4.18 20.88
N ARG A 216 -13.03 3.70 19.66
CA ARG A 216 -12.13 4.37 18.72
C ARG A 216 -12.76 5.63 18.14
N THR A 217 -14.02 5.59 17.77
CA THR A 217 -14.76 6.78 17.30
C THR A 217 -14.72 7.85 18.38
N ALA A 218 -15.05 7.50 19.63
CA ALA A 218 -14.97 8.41 20.77
C ALA A 218 -13.53 8.89 21.05
N GLN A 219 -12.51 8.02 20.92
CA GLN A 219 -11.10 8.41 21.09
C GLN A 219 -10.58 9.31 19.97
N LEU A 220 -11.02 9.10 18.71
CA LEU A 220 -10.69 9.97 17.60
C LEU A 220 -11.35 11.34 17.76
N GLU A 221 -12.63 11.37 18.17
CA GLU A 221 -13.33 12.61 18.49
C GLU A 221 -12.72 13.31 19.71
N MET A 222 -12.41 12.60 20.80
CA MET A 222 -11.70 13.17 21.96
C MET A 222 -10.28 13.63 21.62
N ARG A 223 -9.55 12.90 20.78
CA ARG A 223 -8.21 13.31 20.34
C ARG A 223 -8.27 14.53 19.43
N SER A 224 -9.24 14.63 18.52
CA SER A 224 -9.40 15.83 17.70
C SER A 224 -9.71 17.04 18.58
N VAL A 225 -10.63 16.90 19.54
CA VAL A 225 -10.97 17.97 20.49
C VAL A 225 -9.81 18.27 21.47
N ALA A 226 -9.13 17.25 21.98
CA ALA A 226 -7.97 17.45 22.88
C ALA A 226 -6.75 17.99 22.11
N GLN A 227 -6.52 17.59 20.86
CA GLN A 227 -5.50 18.18 20.01
C GLN A 227 -5.84 19.61 19.64
N GLU A 228 -7.09 19.90 19.37
CA GLU A 228 -7.56 21.29 19.20
C GLU A 228 -7.37 22.11 20.48
N MET A 229 -7.65 21.58 21.66
CA MET A 229 -7.49 22.30 22.93
C MET A 229 -6.03 22.42 23.39
N HIS A 230 -5.22 21.35 23.34
CA HIS A 230 -3.80 21.38 23.74
C HIS A 230 -2.91 22.09 22.72
N HIS A 231 -3.22 22.04 21.44
CA HIS A 231 -2.44 22.76 20.41
C HIS A 231 -2.68 24.28 20.42
N TYR A 232 -3.78 24.74 21.02
CA TYR A 232 -4.06 26.16 21.12
C TYR A 232 -3.22 26.90 22.18
N GLU A 233 -2.67 26.18 23.18
CA GLU A 233 -1.99 26.83 24.31
C GLU A 233 -0.45 26.84 24.23
N GLU A 234 0.23 25.96 23.46
CA GLU A 234 1.69 25.81 23.58
C GLU A 234 2.53 26.11 22.32
N LEU A 235 1.96 26.24 21.14
CA LEU A 235 2.75 26.45 19.92
C LEU A 235 2.40 27.76 19.21
N SER A 236 3.43 28.49 18.79
CA SER A 236 3.26 29.65 17.90
C SER A 236 2.65 29.23 16.56
N ALA A 237 1.94 30.15 15.87
CA ALA A 237 1.34 29.87 14.55
C ALA A 237 2.37 29.37 13.53
N SER A 238 3.63 29.76 13.65
CA SER A 238 4.73 29.32 12.77
C SER A 238 5.14 27.87 13.02
N GLU A 239 5.19 27.43 14.28
CA GLU A 239 5.55 26.04 14.62
C GLU A 239 4.46 25.04 14.21
N ARG A 240 3.20 25.43 14.33
CA ARG A 240 2.06 24.63 13.86
C ARG A 240 2.07 24.44 12.34
N THR A 241 2.38 25.50 11.63
CA THR A 241 2.50 25.47 10.16
C THR A 241 3.68 24.60 9.73
N LEU A 242 4.81 24.67 10.43
CA LEU A 242 5.98 23.82 10.19
C LEU A 242 5.68 22.33 10.43
N GLN A 243 5.03 21.98 11.52
CA GLN A 243 4.64 20.57 11.81
C GLN A 243 3.65 20.01 10.78
N LEU A 244 2.67 20.80 10.36
CA LEU A 244 1.75 20.42 9.28
C LEU A 244 2.48 20.21 7.96
N LEU A 245 3.41 21.10 7.61
CA LEU A 245 4.23 20.98 6.41
C LEU A 245 5.17 19.76 6.46
N GLU A 246 5.78 19.48 7.61
CA GLU A 246 6.60 18.28 7.81
C GLU A 246 5.77 17.01 7.70
N HIS A 247 4.57 16.99 8.26
CA HIS A 247 3.66 15.84 8.16
C HIS A 247 3.19 15.60 6.72
N GLU A 248 2.80 16.64 6.00
CA GLU A 248 2.45 16.55 4.58
C GLU A 248 3.66 16.12 3.73
N ARG A 249 4.84 16.70 3.98
CA ARG A 249 6.08 16.31 3.29
C ARG A 249 6.42 14.83 3.53
N MET A 250 6.21 14.32 4.75
CA MET A 250 6.44 12.91 5.10
C MET A 250 5.48 11.99 4.35
N LYS A 251 4.20 12.34 4.25
CA LYS A 251 3.22 11.62 3.43
C LYS A 251 3.63 11.57 1.97
N TYR A 252 4.00 12.71 1.39
CA TYR A 252 4.40 12.79 -0.01
C TYR A 252 5.66 11.98 -0.29
N SER A 253 6.68 12.06 0.57
CA SER A 253 7.92 11.30 0.39
C SER A 253 7.68 9.78 0.49
N PHE A 254 6.77 9.37 1.36
CA PHE A 254 6.37 7.98 1.52
C PHE A 254 5.65 7.45 0.26
N PHE A 255 4.63 8.17 -0.23
CA PHE A 255 3.94 7.78 -1.47
C PHE A 255 4.87 7.76 -2.68
N ALA A 256 5.81 8.71 -2.72
CA ALA A 256 6.83 8.79 -3.76
C ALA A 256 7.75 7.57 -3.77
N ALA A 257 8.18 7.11 -2.58
CA ALA A 257 9.05 5.95 -2.45
C ALA A 257 8.37 4.64 -2.88
N MET A 258 7.05 4.54 -2.67
CA MET A 258 6.29 3.32 -2.98
C MET A 258 5.77 3.24 -4.42
N SER A 259 5.62 4.36 -5.11
CA SER A 259 4.97 4.40 -6.43
C SER A 259 5.84 3.88 -7.57
N GLN A 260 7.14 3.67 -7.38
CA GLN A 260 8.12 3.39 -8.43
C GLN A 260 7.98 4.36 -9.64
N GLU A 261 7.58 5.60 -9.35
CA GLU A 261 7.42 6.67 -10.33
C GLU A 261 8.45 7.76 -10.04
N ILE A 262 8.97 8.38 -11.08
CA ILE A 262 9.81 9.57 -10.92
C ILE A 262 8.89 10.72 -10.56
N GLN A 263 9.03 11.27 -9.35
CA GLN A 263 8.32 12.46 -8.93
C GLN A 263 9.27 13.64 -8.89
N PHE A 264 8.79 14.81 -9.30
CA PHE A 264 9.59 16.01 -9.35
C PHE A 264 8.78 17.23 -8.91
N GLU A 265 9.50 18.18 -8.32
CA GLU A 265 9.06 19.52 -8.05
C GLU A 265 10.08 20.49 -8.66
N TYR A 266 9.61 21.41 -9.49
CA TYR A 266 10.42 22.45 -10.09
C TYR A 266 9.98 23.80 -9.61
N THR A 267 10.92 24.64 -9.16
CA THR A 267 10.72 26.06 -8.83
C THR A 267 11.49 26.94 -9.81
N VAL A 268 10.91 28.09 -10.16
CA VAL A 268 11.53 29.04 -11.09
C VAL A 268 12.54 29.91 -10.38
N ASP A 269 12.23 30.38 -9.17
CA ASP A 269 13.10 31.23 -8.36
C ASP A 269 13.08 30.75 -6.89
N PRO A 270 14.18 30.14 -6.42
CA PRO A 270 15.38 29.76 -7.20
C PRO A 270 15.09 28.66 -8.20
N SER A 271 15.84 28.65 -9.35
CA SER A 271 15.68 27.60 -10.38
C SER A 271 16.24 26.28 -9.87
N ILE A 272 15.35 25.43 -9.35
CA ILE A 272 15.71 24.15 -8.72
C ILE A 272 14.68 23.09 -9.13
N VAL A 273 15.17 21.86 -9.44
CA VAL A 273 14.32 20.67 -9.47
C VAL A 273 14.68 19.73 -8.32
N THR A 274 13.67 19.28 -7.60
CA THR A 274 13.79 18.28 -6.55
C THR A 274 13.13 16.99 -7.04
N LEU A 275 13.81 15.87 -6.88
CA LEU A 275 13.37 14.53 -7.30
C LEU A 275 13.17 13.66 -6.05
N ASN A 276 12.25 12.70 -6.13
CA ASN A 276 12.23 11.64 -5.13
C ASN A 276 13.48 10.74 -5.27
N THR A 277 13.89 10.09 -4.19
CA THR A 277 15.09 9.24 -4.13
C THR A 277 15.11 8.18 -5.23
N TRP A 278 13.97 7.51 -5.47
CA TRP A 278 13.84 6.50 -6.52
C TRP A 278 14.06 7.09 -7.93
N GLY A 279 13.44 8.22 -8.21
CA GLY A 279 13.59 8.91 -9.50
C GLY A 279 15.02 9.43 -9.72
N ALA A 280 15.64 10.01 -8.69
CA ALA A 280 17.02 10.48 -8.74
C ALA A 280 17.98 9.35 -9.09
N ASN A 281 17.84 8.19 -8.45
CA ASN A 281 18.66 7.01 -8.73
C ASN A 281 18.48 6.50 -10.17
N ARG A 282 17.23 6.38 -10.65
CA ARG A 282 16.92 5.93 -12.02
C ARG A 282 17.43 6.87 -13.11
N LEU A 283 17.47 8.18 -12.81
CA LEU A 283 18.00 9.21 -13.72
C LEU A 283 19.52 9.41 -13.59
N GLY A 284 20.16 8.83 -12.58
CA GLY A 284 21.59 9.07 -12.28
C GLY A 284 21.85 10.53 -11.87
N LEU A 285 20.89 11.18 -11.23
CA LEU A 285 20.96 12.55 -10.75
C LEU A 285 21.00 12.60 -9.21
N ARG A 286 21.30 13.77 -8.66
CA ARG A 286 21.04 14.06 -7.23
C ARG A 286 19.58 14.39 -7.04
N GLU A 287 19.06 14.18 -5.82
CA GLU A 287 17.67 14.54 -5.45
C GLU A 287 17.37 16.02 -5.69
N THR A 288 18.36 16.88 -5.57
CA THR A 288 18.26 18.32 -5.85
C THR A 288 19.24 18.72 -6.92
N VAL A 289 18.76 19.34 -8.00
CA VAL A 289 19.55 19.84 -9.11
C VAL A 289 19.28 21.32 -9.28
N MET A 290 20.34 22.11 -9.16
CA MET A 290 20.31 23.55 -9.40
C MET A 290 20.33 23.83 -10.89
N ASP A 291 19.57 24.86 -11.30
CA ASP A 291 19.43 25.32 -12.68
C ASP A 291 19.23 24.16 -13.69
N PRO A 292 18.15 23.37 -13.53
CA PRO A 292 17.96 22.16 -14.30
C PRO A 292 17.82 22.42 -15.81
N LEU A 293 17.37 23.60 -16.22
CA LEU A 293 17.17 23.96 -17.62
C LEU A 293 18.48 24.13 -18.41
N HIS A 294 19.54 24.55 -17.73
CA HIS A 294 20.87 24.71 -18.31
C HIS A 294 21.84 23.59 -17.88
N ASN A 295 21.37 22.62 -17.12
CA ASN A 295 22.22 21.51 -16.66
C ASN A 295 22.41 20.47 -17.78
N ASP A 296 23.66 20.26 -18.18
CA ASP A 296 24.00 19.36 -19.30
C ASP A 296 23.51 17.92 -19.08
N LYS A 297 23.55 17.42 -17.84
CA LYS A 297 23.06 16.05 -17.52
C LYS A 297 21.56 15.97 -17.68
N VAL A 298 20.81 16.94 -17.17
CA VAL A 298 19.35 16.98 -17.30
C VAL A 298 18.95 17.09 -18.78
N ARG A 299 19.64 17.92 -19.55
CA ARG A 299 19.41 18.07 -20.99
C ARG A 299 19.75 16.81 -21.78
N ALA A 300 20.78 16.07 -21.38
CA ALA A 300 21.11 14.78 -21.97
C ALA A 300 20.05 13.70 -21.67
N ILE A 301 19.52 13.68 -20.43
CA ILE A 301 18.51 12.71 -19.98
C ILE A 301 17.16 12.94 -20.68
N LEU A 302 16.70 14.18 -20.79
CA LEU A 302 15.42 14.54 -21.41
C LEU A 302 15.55 14.84 -22.93
N GLN A 303 16.72 14.68 -23.53
CA GLN A 303 16.94 15.10 -24.92
C GLN A 303 16.49 16.55 -25.13
N GLY A 304 17.37 17.51 -25.03
CA GLY A 304 17.14 18.97 -24.89
C GLY A 304 15.85 19.54 -25.49
N GLU A 305 15.47 19.14 -26.72
CA GLU A 305 14.22 19.55 -27.37
C GLU A 305 12.97 19.13 -26.59
N SER A 306 12.98 17.93 -25.95
CA SER A 306 11.85 17.46 -25.14
C SER A 306 11.73 18.24 -23.83
N LEU A 307 12.85 18.65 -23.23
CA LEU A 307 12.85 19.52 -22.06
C LEU A 307 12.29 20.90 -22.40
N ASP A 308 12.75 21.50 -23.48
CA ASP A 308 12.29 22.82 -23.91
C ASP A 308 10.79 22.81 -24.26
N GLY A 309 10.31 21.76 -24.94
CA GLY A 309 8.89 21.57 -25.22
C GLY A 309 8.03 21.33 -23.96
N LEU A 310 8.52 20.62 -22.98
CA LEU A 310 7.83 20.46 -21.70
C LEU A 310 7.70 21.79 -20.96
N VAL A 311 8.78 22.57 -20.91
CA VAL A 311 8.80 23.89 -20.25
C VAL A 311 7.85 24.85 -20.95
N GLU A 312 7.84 24.85 -22.26
CA GLU A 312 6.91 25.67 -23.07
C GLU A 312 5.45 25.27 -22.78
N ALA A 313 5.15 23.97 -22.78
CA ALA A 313 3.83 23.45 -22.46
C ALA A 313 3.36 23.85 -21.05
N LEU A 314 4.26 23.82 -20.06
CA LEU A 314 3.96 24.24 -18.69
C LEU A 314 3.70 25.76 -18.59
N ARG A 315 4.50 26.56 -19.26
CA ARG A 315 4.33 28.03 -19.29
C ARG A 315 3.06 28.47 -20.04
N ALA A 316 2.62 27.69 -21.00
CA ALA A 316 1.39 27.93 -21.76
C ALA A 316 0.11 27.62 -20.95
N THR A 317 0.22 26.98 -19.77
CA THR A 317 -0.93 26.72 -18.90
C THR A 317 -1.49 27.99 -18.26
N THR A 318 -2.63 27.87 -17.65
CA THR A 318 -3.28 28.94 -16.86
C THR A 318 -3.65 28.43 -15.47
N PRO A 319 -3.89 29.31 -14.50
CA PRO A 319 -4.36 28.89 -13.16
C PRO A 319 -5.63 28.03 -13.19
N SER A 320 -6.52 28.24 -14.18
CA SER A 320 -7.75 27.48 -14.38
C SER A 320 -7.52 26.11 -15.07
N GLN A 321 -6.45 25.98 -15.85
CA GLN A 321 -6.08 24.74 -16.55
C GLN A 321 -4.57 24.47 -16.38
N PRO A 322 -4.15 24.10 -15.16
CA PRO A 322 -2.72 24.03 -14.83
C PRO A 322 -2.06 22.68 -15.19
N VAL A 323 -2.80 21.69 -15.68
CA VAL A 323 -2.29 20.32 -15.85
C VAL A 323 -1.83 20.08 -17.27
N VAL A 324 -0.60 19.61 -17.43
CA VAL A 324 0.02 19.19 -18.70
C VAL A 324 0.22 17.67 -18.70
N LYS A 325 -0.09 17.04 -19.82
CA LYS A 325 0.28 15.65 -20.12
C LYS A 325 1.23 15.67 -21.31
N TYR A 326 2.47 15.27 -21.10
CA TYR A 326 3.52 15.33 -22.10
C TYR A 326 4.17 13.96 -22.27
N GLN A 327 4.47 13.56 -23.50
CA GLN A 327 5.13 12.28 -23.76
C GLN A 327 6.46 12.55 -24.46
N CYS A 328 7.52 11.98 -23.93
CA CYS A 328 8.85 12.09 -24.48
C CYS A 328 9.70 10.86 -24.12
N LYS A 329 10.87 10.75 -24.74
CA LYS A 329 11.86 9.78 -24.33
C LYS A 329 12.71 10.36 -23.22
N ILE A 330 12.91 9.58 -22.17
CA ILE A 330 13.79 9.89 -21.03
C ILE A 330 14.81 8.76 -20.93
N VAL A 331 16.06 9.10 -20.66
CA VAL A 331 17.12 8.10 -20.41
C VAL A 331 16.97 7.61 -18.98
N LEU A 332 16.54 6.36 -18.80
CA LEU A 332 16.39 5.66 -17.54
C LEU A 332 17.39 4.51 -17.50
N ASP A 333 18.21 4.44 -16.44
CA ASP A 333 19.24 3.40 -16.29
C ASP A 333 20.15 3.27 -17.52
N GLY A 334 20.39 4.36 -18.25
CA GLY A 334 21.21 4.41 -19.47
C GLY A 334 20.49 4.09 -20.77
N GLU A 335 19.20 3.75 -20.76
CA GLU A 335 18.38 3.45 -21.92
C GLU A 335 17.32 4.51 -22.20
N ALA A 336 17.12 4.88 -23.45
CA ALA A 336 16.08 5.82 -23.84
C ALA A 336 14.71 5.13 -23.88
N ARG A 337 13.85 5.44 -22.92
CA ARG A 337 12.52 4.84 -22.72
C ARG A 337 11.41 5.88 -22.91
N TRP A 338 10.30 5.47 -23.48
CA TRP A 338 9.12 6.33 -23.57
C TRP A 338 8.53 6.56 -22.18
N CYS A 339 8.39 7.83 -21.81
CA CYS A 339 7.78 8.25 -20.55
C CYS A 339 6.61 9.18 -20.80
N ARG A 340 5.61 9.09 -19.93
CA ARG A 340 4.50 10.05 -19.83
C ARG A 340 4.72 10.92 -18.61
N ILE A 341 4.88 12.21 -18.83
CA ILE A 341 4.97 13.23 -17.80
C ILE A 341 3.57 13.78 -17.56
N ILE A 342 3.13 13.79 -16.32
CA ILE A 342 1.92 14.46 -15.86
C ILE A 342 2.36 15.49 -14.86
N ALA A 343 2.19 16.76 -15.17
CA ALA A 343 2.65 17.86 -14.33
C ALA A 343 1.57 18.91 -14.16
N ARG A 344 1.55 19.52 -12.99
CA ARG A 344 0.70 20.66 -12.65
C ARG A 344 1.60 21.89 -12.47
N ALA A 345 1.36 22.91 -13.27
CA ALA A 345 2.00 24.21 -13.12
C ALA A 345 1.52 24.91 -11.83
N THR A 346 2.43 25.58 -11.14
CA THR A 346 2.15 26.40 -9.96
C THR A 346 2.23 27.87 -10.32
N TRP A 347 1.36 28.69 -9.70
CA TRP A 347 1.18 30.10 -10.00
C TRP A 347 1.20 30.92 -8.71
N SER A 348 1.72 32.15 -8.77
CA SER A 348 1.65 33.06 -7.64
C SER A 348 0.21 33.52 -7.36
N ALA A 349 -0.02 34.01 -6.16
CA ALA A 349 -1.28 34.64 -5.78
C ALA A 349 -1.41 36.13 -6.25
N ASP A 350 -0.41 36.65 -6.95
CA ASP A 350 -0.38 38.01 -7.46
C ASP A 350 -1.39 38.23 -8.61
N GLU A 351 -1.75 39.48 -8.87
CA GLU A 351 -2.51 39.86 -10.04
C GLU A 351 -1.66 40.78 -10.94
N PRO A 352 -1.28 40.36 -12.18
CA PRO A 352 -1.60 39.06 -12.80
C PRO A 352 -0.75 37.91 -12.23
N PRO A 353 -1.30 36.65 -12.20
CA PRO A 353 -0.59 35.51 -11.67
C PRO A 353 0.65 35.20 -12.51
N ARG A 354 1.77 34.89 -11.83
CA ARG A 354 3.04 34.51 -12.45
C ARG A 354 3.31 33.02 -12.29
N TYR A 355 3.84 32.39 -13.31
CA TYR A 355 4.29 31.00 -13.23
C TYR A 355 5.46 30.88 -12.26
N THR A 356 5.30 30.04 -11.23
CA THR A 356 6.28 29.85 -10.15
C THR A 356 7.01 28.52 -10.21
N GLY A 357 6.47 27.54 -10.95
CA GLY A 357 7.07 26.21 -11.06
C GLY A 357 6.08 25.15 -11.50
N ALA A 358 6.43 23.90 -11.22
CA ALA A 358 5.55 22.76 -11.50
C ALA A 358 5.84 21.60 -10.54
N ILE A 359 4.81 20.82 -10.22
CA ILE A 359 4.93 19.54 -9.55
C ILE A 359 4.40 18.44 -10.48
N GLY A 360 5.05 17.28 -10.52
CA GLY A 360 4.62 16.25 -11.44
C GLY A 360 5.29 14.91 -11.23
N LYS A 361 4.93 14.00 -12.13
CA LYS A 361 5.52 12.67 -12.19
C LYS A 361 5.79 12.24 -13.63
N ALA A 362 6.81 11.40 -13.80
CA ALA A 362 7.07 10.70 -15.06
C ALA A 362 6.89 9.20 -14.86
N VAL A 363 6.09 8.60 -15.71
CA VAL A 363 5.74 7.18 -15.70
C VAL A 363 6.35 6.54 -16.93
N ASP A 364 7.09 5.46 -16.76
CA ASP A 364 7.61 4.65 -17.86
C ASP A 364 6.45 3.94 -18.57
N ILE A 365 6.26 4.24 -19.84
CA ILE A 365 5.23 3.64 -20.69
C ILE A 365 5.83 2.88 -21.89
N HIS A 366 7.16 2.63 -21.87
CA HIS A 366 7.89 2.08 -23.00
C HIS A 366 7.32 0.73 -23.44
N ASP A 367 7.16 -0.19 -22.49
CA ASP A 367 6.68 -1.55 -22.80
C ASP A 367 5.23 -1.53 -23.29
N SER A 368 4.40 -0.64 -22.76
CA SER A 368 3.03 -0.43 -23.24
C SER A 368 2.99 0.14 -24.65
N GLN A 369 3.86 1.12 -24.95
CA GLN A 369 3.98 1.71 -26.30
C GLN A 369 4.52 0.68 -27.32
N MET A 370 5.50 -0.12 -26.93
CA MET A 370 6.04 -1.17 -27.81
C MET A 370 5.02 -2.27 -28.10
N LYS A 371 4.22 -2.67 -27.11
CA LYS A 371 3.10 -3.61 -27.32
C LYS A 371 2.04 -3.03 -28.25
N LEU A 372 1.66 -1.77 -28.05
CA LEU A 372 0.69 -1.09 -28.89
C LEU A 372 1.18 -1.02 -30.34
N ALA A 373 2.42 -0.57 -30.56
CA ALA A 373 3.02 -0.50 -31.89
C ALA A 373 3.14 -1.88 -32.57
N ALA A 374 3.43 -2.93 -31.79
CA ALA A 374 3.45 -4.30 -32.30
C ALA A 374 2.05 -4.78 -32.73
N LEU A 375 1.02 -4.47 -31.93
CA LEU A 375 -0.38 -4.80 -32.28
C LEU A 375 -0.87 -4.02 -33.47
N GLU A 376 -0.56 -2.73 -33.59
CA GLU A 376 -0.88 -1.91 -34.77
C GLU A 376 -0.21 -2.44 -36.04
N ARG A 377 1.05 -2.88 -35.90
CA ARG A 377 1.76 -3.50 -37.03
C ARG A 377 1.14 -4.83 -37.42
N LEU A 378 0.73 -5.67 -36.47
CA LEU A 378 0.02 -6.92 -36.75
C LEU A 378 -1.36 -6.68 -37.36
N ALA A 379 -2.05 -5.63 -36.91
CA ALA A 379 -3.37 -5.26 -37.46
C ALA A 379 -3.28 -4.66 -38.88
N SER A 380 -2.20 -3.94 -39.20
CA SER A 380 -2.03 -3.21 -40.42
C SER A 380 -1.22 -3.95 -41.49
N HIS A 381 -0.48 -4.98 -41.15
CA HIS A 381 0.39 -5.72 -42.09
C HIS A 381 0.13 -7.23 -41.98
N ASP A 382 0.14 -7.89 -43.12
CA ASP A 382 0.11 -9.35 -43.19
C ASP A 382 1.42 -9.95 -42.68
N THR A 383 1.30 -10.91 -41.78
CA THR A 383 2.46 -11.49 -41.05
C THR A 383 3.40 -12.32 -41.92
N LEU A 384 2.94 -12.79 -43.10
CA LEU A 384 3.72 -13.61 -44.04
C LEU A 384 4.40 -12.77 -45.13
N THR A 385 3.72 -11.77 -45.63
CA THR A 385 4.21 -10.98 -46.76
C THR A 385 4.79 -9.62 -46.36
N GLY A 386 4.49 -9.14 -45.11
CA GLY A 386 4.89 -7.81 -44.66
C GLY A 386 4.18 -6.64 -45.37
N LEU A 387 3.18 -6.91 -46.20
CA LEU A 387 2.39 -5.90 -46.91
C LEU A 387 1.21 -5.42 -46.07
N LEU A 388 0.69 -4.23 -46.35
CA LEU A 388 -0.50 -3.68 -45.71
C LEU A 388 -1.71 -4.60 -45.90
N ASN A 389 -2.42 -4.86 -44.83
CA ASN A 389 -3.72 -5.53 -44.86
C ASN A 389 -4.74 -4.63 -45.56
N HIS A 390 -5.59 -5.23 -46.40
CA HIS A 390 -6.67 -4.51 -47.11
C HIS A 390 -7.81 -4.11 -46.18
#